data_2d43a5fa4ff8d8bfc30414ca515701e7
#
_entry.id   2d43a5fa4ff8d8bfc30414ca515701e7
#
_cell.length_a   1.000
_cell.length_b   1.000
_cell.length_c   1.000
_cell.angle_alpha   90.00
_cell.angle_beta   90.00
_cell.angle_gamma   90.00
#
_symmetry.space_group_name_H-M   'P 1'
#
loop_
_entity.id
_entity.type
_entity.pdbx_description
1 polymer ?
#
loop_
_entity_poly.entity_id
_entity_poly.type
_entity_poly.pdbx_seq_one_letter_code
_entity_poly.pdbx_strand_id
1 'polypeptide(L)'
;QMGLGAAINVWLEADLTQYTAHRPGTLYWMTQPGNNYWVGSGTWICVKPFTEWVLLFMYDPNQGEPDLSEQALIERAQSTIGDPQVKVKIKAVSKWTINQVHAKTMNKGRVLIAGNAAHRHPPANGLGTNTCVQDSFNLAWKLAYVLQGKASPALLDTYSAERQPVGQKVVERAMKSVRNMLPISNAMGFAPGQDTEAGWANVHELFSNSA
;
A
#
# COMPACT_ATOMS: atom_id res chain seq x y z
N GLN A 1 -1.02 -8.72 14.24
CA GLN A 1 0.41 -8.95 14.03
C GLN A 1 1.07 -7.65 13.55
N MET A 2 2.19 -7.27 14.17
CA MET A 2 3.01 -6.12 13.76
C MET A 2 4.22 -6.61 12.97
N GLY A 3 4.72 -5.78 12.01
CA GLY A 3 5.92 -6.11 11.26
C GLY A 3 5.75 -7.23 10.25
N LEU A 4 4.68 -7.21 9.45
CA LEU A 4 4.46 -8.19 8.38
C LEU A 4 5.42 -8.02 7.19
N GLY A 5 6.00 -6.85 7.02
CA GLY A 5 6.91 -6.51 5.95
C GLY A 5 7.36 -5.07 6.06
N ALA A 6 8.42 -4.74 5.37
CA ALA A 6 8.95 -3.40 5.27
C ALA A 6 8.79 -2.85 3.86
N ALA A 7 8.56 -1.56 3.75
CA ALA A 7 8.37 -0.88 2.49
C ALA A 7 9.10 0.47 2.46
N ILE A 8 9.54 0.84 1.27
CA ILE A 8 10.19 2.10 0.96
C ILE A 8 9.28 2.87 -0.02
N ASN A 9 9.06 4.14 0.28
CA ASN A 9 8.51 5.08 -0.68
C ASN A 9 9.64 5.99 -1.15
N VAL A 10 9.79 6.10 -2.44
CA VAL A 10 10.72 7.02 -3.10
C VAL A 10 9.90 8.05 -3.86
N TRP A 11 9.86 9.27 -3.37
CA TRP A 11 9.24 10.38 -4.08
C TRP A 11 10.24 10.96 -5.07
N LEU A 12 9.87 11.03 -6.33
CA LEU A 12 10.78 11.39 -7.41
C LEU A 12 10.09 12.17 -8.54
N GLU A 13 10.91 12.87 -9.33
CA GLU A 13 10.54 13.44 -10.61
C GLU A 13 11.11 12.60 -11.74
N ALA A 14 10.26 12.24 -12.70
CA ALA A 14 10.63 11.58 -13.95
C ALA A 14 9.53 11.83 -14.99
N ASP A 15 9.91 12.22 -16.22
CA ASP A 15 8.93 12.33 -17.30
C ASP A 15 8.62 10.96 -17.87
N LEU A 16 7.46 10.45 -17.51
CA LEU A 16 6.95 9.16 -17.95
C LEU A 16 5.82 9.28 -18.97
N THR A 17 5.69 10.44 -19.63
CA THR A 17 4.64 10.72 -20.63
C THR A 17 4.57 9.64 -21.70
N GLN A 18 5.70 9.24 -22.29
CA GLN A 18 5.73 8.24 -23.35
C GLN A 18 5.25 6.85 -22.92
N TYR A 19 5.37 6.51 -21.61
CA TYR A 19 4.98 5.20 -21.09
C TYR A 19 3.55 5.19 -20.54
N THR A 20 3.00 6.34 -20.15
CA THR A 20 1.76 6.40 -19.38
C THR A 20 0.64 7.22 -20.01
N ALA A 21 0.93 8.17 -20.92
CA ALA A 21 -0.09 9.05 -21.48
C ALA A 21 -1.16 8.30 -22.31
N HIS A 22 -0.79 7.21 -22.96
CA HIS A 22 -1.73 6.39 -23.75
C HIS A 22 -2.60 5.47 -22.85
N ARG A 23 -2.23 5.27 -21.60
CA ARG A 23 -2.96 4.52 -20.57
C ARG A 23 -2.88 5.22 -19.22
N PRO A 24 -3.48 6.42 -19.09
CA PRO A 24 -3.35 7.21 -17.88
C PRO A 24 -3.98 6.49 -16.69
N GLY A 25 -3.24 6.40 -15.60
CA GLY A 25 -3.65 5.76 -14.38
C GLY A 25 -3.08 6.49 -13.17
N THR A 26 -3.72 6.30 -12.01
CA THR A 26 -3.22 6.82 -10.74
C THR A 26 -2.16 5.90 -10.13
N LEU A 27 -2.24 4.61 -10.45
CA LEU A 27 -1.39 3.57 -9.88
C LEU A 27 -1.04 2.53 -10.94
N TYR A 28 0.25 2.20 -11.03
CA TYR A 28 0.78 1.16 -11.92
C TYR A 28 1.51 0.12 -11.09
N TRP A 29 1.09 -1.11 -11.20
CA TRP A 29 1.76 -2.25 -10.59
C TRP A 29 2.76 -2.84 -11.57
N MET A 30 4.02 -2.90 -11.13
CA MET A 30 5.10 -3.46 -11.90
C MET A 30 5.39 -4.88 -11.41
N THR A 31 5.25 -5.84 -12.30
CA THR A 31 5.58 -7.23 -12.03
C THR A 31 6.65 -7.66 -13.03
N GLN A 32 7.83 -8.00 -12.54
CA GLN A 32 8.98 -8.39 -13.35
C GLN A 32 9.58 -9.68 -12.79
N PRO A 33 10.10 -10.58 -13.63
CA PRO A 33 10.81 -11.77 -13.19
C PRO A 33 11.99 -11.43 -12.26
N GLY A 34 12.19 -12.24 -11.23
CA GLY A 34 13.34 -12.12 -10.32
C GLY A 34 13.30 -10.98 -9.31
N ASN A 35 12.41 -10.01 -9.44
CA ASN A 35 12.34 -8.81 -8.59
C ASN A 35 11.11 -8.77 -7.67
N ASN A 36 10.45 -9.89 -7.46
CA ASN A 36 9.21 -9.92 -6.73
C ASN A 36 9.42 -10.28 -5.27
N TYR A 37 9.22 -9.29 -4.40
CA TYR A 37 8.98 -9.52 -2.99
C TYR A 37 7.55 -9.11 -2.66
N TRP A 38 6.77 -10.02 -2.09
CA TRP A 38 5.35 -9.84 -1.80
C TRP A 38 4.46 -9.75 -3.05
N VAL A 39 4.29 -8.57 -3.63
CA VAL A 39 3.21 -8.28 -4.60
C VAL A 39 3.74 -7.71 -5.91
N GLY A 40 5.03 -7.80 -6.17
CA GLY A 40 5.62 -7.31 -7.40
C GLY A 40 6.89 -6.49 -7.20
N SER A 41 7.46 -6.04 -8.30
CA SER A 41 8.76 -5.35 -8.33
C SER A 41 8.68 -3.93 -7.77
N GLY A 42 7.50 -3.33 -7.82
CA GLY A 42 7.21 -1.99 -7.32
C GLY A 42 5.82 -1.50 -7.72
N THR A 43 5.39 -0.44 -7.08
CA THR A 43 4.15 0.25 -7.40
C THR A 43 4.46 1.70 -7.67
N TRP A 44 4.12 2.18 -8.85
CA TRP A 44 4.22 3.58 -9.21
C TRP A 44 2.91 4.29 -8.94
N ILE A 45 2.95 5.36 -8.16
CA ILE A 45 1.79 6.18 -7.81
C ILE A 45 1.99 7.56 -8.43
N CYS A 46 1.07 7.97 -9.28
CA CYS A 46 1.10 9.27 -9.94
C CYS A 46 0.71 10.37 -8.95
N VAL A 47 1.62 11.29 -8.68
CA VAL A 47 1.38 12.48 -7.85
C VAL A 47 0.97 13.65 -8.73
N LYS A 48 1.74 13.89 -9.81
CA LYS A 48 1.43 14.89 -10.82
C LYS A 48 1.51 14.21 -12.19
N PRO A 49 0.46 14.31 -13.00
CA PRO A 49 0.38 13.59 -14.25
C PRO A 49 1.66 13.68 -15.05
N PHE A 50 2.20 12.49 -15.27
CA PHE A 50 3.34 12.04 -16.03
C PHE A 50 4.72 12.52 -15.58
N THR A 51 4.83 13.42 -14.59
CA THR A 51 6.11 14.05 -14.24
C THR A 51 6.56 13.91 -12.80
N GLU A 52 5.66 13.52 -11.88
CA GLU A 52 5.98 13.39 -10.45
C GLU A 52 5.31 12.14 -9.88
N TRP A 53 6.11 11.32 -9.17
CA TRP A 53 5.73 9.96 -8.82
C TRP A 53 6.21 9.58 -7.43
N VAL A 54 5.54 8.59 -6.85
CA VAL A 54 6.07 7.80 -5.74
C VAL A 54 6.27 6.38 -6.23
N LEU A 55 7.50 5.90 -6.21
CA LEU A 55 7.81 4.48 -6.36
C LEU A 55 7.81 3.84 -4.98
N LEU A 56 6.87 2.92 -4.77
CA LEU A 56 6.79 2.10 -3.58
C LEU A 56 7.33 0.71 -3.90
N PHE A 57 8.24 0.20 -3.08
CA PHE A 57 8.67 -1.20 -3.14
C PHE A 57 8.82 -1.79 -1.74
N MET A 58 8.71 -3.10 -1.69
CA MET A 58 8.83 -3.85 -0.44
C MET A 58 10.14 -4.63 -0.41
N TYR A 59 10.61 -4.95 0.77
CA TYR A 59 11.79 -5.79 0.99
C TYR A 59 11.62 -6.68 2.21
N ASP A 60 12.37 -7.77 2.25
CA ASP A 60 12.43 -8.66 3.42
C ASP A 60 13.43 -8.11 4.43
N PRO A 61 12.99 -7.66 5.62
CA PRO A 61 13.91 -7.16 6.64
C PRO A 61 14.94 -8.21 7.13
N ASN A 62 14.65 -9.51 6.93
CA ASN A 62 15.57 -10.58 7.32
C ASN A 62 16.77 -10.70 6.36
N GLN A 63 16.65 -10.17 5.15
CA GLN A 63 17.72 -10.10 4.16
C GLN A 63 18.56 -8.80 4.27
N GLY A 64 18.24 -7.96 5.24
CA GLY A 64 18.84 -6.65 5.43
C GLY A 64 18.08 -5.52 4.72
N GLU A 65 18.52 -4.29 4.98
CA GLU A 65 17.98 -3.12 4.30
C GLU A 65 18.57 -3.01 2.89
N PRO A 66 17.74 -2.63 1.87
CA PRO A 66 18.25 -2.35 0.54
C PRO A 66 19.15 -1.12 0.55
N ASP A 67 20.04 -1.02 -0.43
CA ASP A 67 20.79 0.20 -0.66
C ASP A 67 19.83 1.34 -1.04
N LEU A 68 19.87 2.41 -0.27
CA LEU A 68 19.05 3.63 -0.45
C LEU A 68 19.89 4.82 -0.91
N SER A 69 21.10 4.58 -1.42
CA SER A 69 21.87 5.62 -2.11
C SER A 69 21.09 6.16 -3.30
N GLU A 70 21.29 7.43 -3.64
CA GLU A 70 20.62 8.07 -4.75
C GLU A 70 20.78 7.27 -6.05
N GLN A 71 21.99 6.77 -6.30
CA GLN A 71 22.29 5.96 -7.48
C GLN A 71 21.49 4.65 -7.52
N ALA A 72 21.45 3.90 -6.42
CA ALA A 72 20.68 2.65 -6.34
C ALA A 72 19.18 2.86 -6.53
N LEU A 73 18.64 3.97 -6.02
CA LEU A 73 17.24 4.34 -6.19
C LEU A 73 16.91 4.74 -7.63
N ILE A 74 17.82 5.46 -8.32
CA ILE A 74 17.68 5.80 -9.73
C ILE A 74 17.70 4.52 -10.59
N GLU A 75 18.68 3.63 -10.37
CA GLU A 75 18.79 2.35 -11.09
C GLU A 75 17.55 1.48 -10.88
N ARG A 76 17.03 1.43 -9.66
CA ARG A 76 15.78 0.71 -9.37
C ARG A 76 14.59 1.31 -10.10
N ALA A 77 14.45 2.63 -10.12
CA ALA A 77 13.38 3.31 -10.85
C ALA A 77 13.47 2.99 -12.34
N GLN A 78 14.65 3.14 -12.94
CA GLN A 78 14.91 2.83 -14.35
C GLN A 78 14.63 1.35 -14.68
N SER A 79 15.06 0.43 -13.82
CA SER A 79 14.80 -1.01 -13.98
C SER A 79 13.30 -1.32 -13.99
N THR A 80 12.52 -0.70 -13.10
CA THR A 80 11.06 -0.92 -13.05
C THR A 80 10.30 -0.27 -14.21
N ILE A 81 10.85 0.79 -14.80
CA ILE A 81 10.32 1.40 -16.03
C ILE A 81 10.70 0.56 -17.27
N GLY A 82 11.86 -0.10 -17.21
CA GLY A 82 12.44 -0.84 -18.33
C GLY A 82 13.24 0.04 -19.30
N ASP A 83 13.63 1.25 -18.86
CA ASP A 83 14.43 2.20 -19.64
C ASP A 83 15.52 2.87 -18.79
N PRO A 84 16.81 2.52 -19.03
CA PRO A 84 17.91 3.11 -18.28
C PRO A 84 18.23 4.57 -18.68
N GLN A 85 17.58 5.10 -19.72
CA GLN A 85 17.81 6.48 -20.19
C GLN A 85 16.86 7.49 -19.55
N VAL A 86 15.84 7.03 -18.83
CA VAL A 86 14.91 7.92 -18.12
C VAL A 86 15.67 8.72 -17.06
N LYS A 87 15.55 10.02 -17.13
CA LYS A 87 16.10 10.92 -16.11
C LYS A 87 15.23 10.88 -14.86
N VAL A 88 15.82 10.51 -13.76
CA VAL A 88 15.17 10.42 -12.45
C VAL A 88 15.83 11.37 -11.48
N LYS A 89 15.03 12.14 -10.74
CA LYS A 89 15.50 13.01 -9.66
C LYS A 89 14.78 12.63 -8.38
N ILE A 90 15.53 12.15 -7.40
CA ILE A 90 15.00 11.77 -6.09
C ILE A 90 14.66 13.03 -5.29
N LYS A 91 13.47 13.11 -4.71
CA LYS A 91 13.01 14.21 -3.85
C LYS A 91 13.05 13.83 -2.37
N ALA A 92 12.55 12.65 -2.03
CA ALA A 92 12.52 12.18 -0.65
C ALA A 92 12.39 10.65 -0.60
N VAL A 93 12.86 10.07 0.49
CA VAL A 93 12.74 8.64 0.78
C VAL A 93 12.11 8.48 2.16
N SER A 94 11.16 7.57 2.29
CA SER A 94 10.56 7.24 3.58
C SER A 94 10.40 5.73 3.74
N LYS A 95 10.61 5.25 4.97
CA LYS A 95 10.44 3.85 5.35
C LYS A 95 9.17 3.69 6.16
N TRP A 96 8.47 2.59 5.96
CA TRP A 96 7.33 2.25 6.79
C TRP A 96 7.14 0.73 6.91
N THR A 97 6.37 0.33 7.89
CA THR A 97 6.15 -1.08 8.20
C THR A 97 4.69 -1.45 7.96
N ILE A 98 4.48 -2.56 7.30
CA ILE A 98 3.15 -3.13 7.09
C ILE A 98 2.71 -3.84 8.36
N ASN A 99 1.50 -3.53 8.80
CA ASN A 99 0.93 -4.11 10.02
C ASN A 99 -0.44 -4.72 9.73
N GLN A 100 -0.81 -5.70 10.55
CA GLN A 100 -2.16 -6.26 10.66
C GLN A 100 -2.58 -6.15 12.12
N VAL A 101 -3.11 -5.01 12.51
CA VAL A 101 -3.47 -4.71 13.90
C VAL A 101 -4.80 -4.00 13.96
N HIS A 102 -5.62 -4.40 14.92
CA HIS A 102 -6.79 -3.62 15.35
C HIS A 102 -6.89 -3.64 16.87
N ALA A 103 -7.40 -2.56 17.43
CA ALA A 103 -7.66 -2.45 18.85
C ALA A 103 -8.81 -3.37 19.28
N LYS A 104 -8.75 -3.93 20.49
CA LYS A 104 -9.86 -4.70 21.06
C LYS A 104 -11.02 -3.80 21.50
N THR A 105 -10.71 -2.55 21.85
CA THR A 105 -11.67 -1.49 22.19
C THR A 105 -11.12 -0.15 21.73
N MET A 106 -11.99 0.76 21.30
CA MET A 106 -11.61 2.08 20.83
C MET A 106 -11.86 3.18 21.87
N ASN A 107 -12.38 2.83 23.04
CA ASN A 107 -12.55 3.72 24.19
C ASN A 107 -12.16 3.03 25.50
N LYS A 108 -11.59 3.80 26.43
CA LYS A 108 -11.35 3.41 27.81
C LYS A 108 -11.45 4.64 28.70
N GLY A 109 -12.54 4.74 29.47
CA GLY A 109 -12.85 5.94 30.25
C GLY A 109 -12.93 7.17 29.34
N ARG A 110 -12.09 8.17 29.59
CA ARG A 110 -12.05 9.42 28.79
C ARG A 110 -11.07 9.39 27.61
N VAL A 111 -10.43 8.27 27.37
CA VAL A 111 -9.51 8.10 26.24
C VAL A 111 -10.25 7.40 25.11
N LEU A 112 -10.28 8.04 23.95
CA LEU A 112 -10.84 7.49 22.70
C LEU A 112 -9.74 7.49 21.63
N ILE A 113 -9.67 6.43 20.86
CA ILE A 113 -8.71 6.28 19.75
C ILE A 113 -9.46 6.12 18.43
N ALA A 114 -8.89 6.63 17.35
CA ALA A 114 -9.46 6.58 16.00
C ALA A 114 -8.38 6.34 14.94
N GLY A 115 -8.78 5.89 13.78
CA GLY A 115 -7.91 5.74 12.62
C GLY A 115 -6.70 4.84 12.90
N ASN A 116 -5.51 5.25 12.47
CA ASN A 116 -4.28 4.47 12.62
C ASN A 116 -3.87 4.14 14.06
N ALA A 117 -4.43 4.85 15.05
CA ALA A 117 -4.26 4.48 16.45
C ALA A 117 -5.11 3.25 16.83
N ALA A 118 -6.20 3.02 16.13
CA ALA A 118 -7.13 1.92 16.39
C ALA A 118 -6.94 0.72 15.43
N HIS A 119 -6.57 0.95 14.18
CA HIS A 119 -6.39 -0.12 13.19
C HIS A 119 -5.32 0.25 12.16
N ARG A 120 -4.47 -0.73 11.82
CA ARG A 120 -3.44 -0.62 10.77
C ARG A 120 -3.42 -1.89 9.94
N HIS A 121 -3.37 -1.73 8.63
CA HIS A 121 -3.40 -2.82 7.67
C HIS A 121 -2.61 -2.45 6.40
N PRO A 122 -2.29 -3.42 5.54
CA PRO A 122 -1.74 -3.13 4.21
C PRO A 122 -2.63 -2.15 3.42
N PRO A 123 -2.07 -1.29 2.57
CA PRO A 123 -2.82 -0.28 1.81
C PRO A 123 -3.70 -0.87 0.69
N ALA A 124 -3.86 -2.18 0.64
CA ALA A 124 -4.71 -2.87 -0.33
C ALA A 124 -6.15 -2.34 -0.31
N ASN A 125 -6.70 -2.06 -1.48
CA ASN A 125 -8.06 -1.53 -1.73
C ASN A 125 -8.30 -0.07 -1.27
N GLY A 126 -7.29 0.69 -0.82
CA GLY A 126 -7.47 2.10 -0.43
C GLY A 126 -8.43 2.34 0.74
N LEU A 127 -8.55 1.38 1.67
CA LEU A 127 -9.56 1.43 2.74
C LEU A 127 -9.16 2.30 3.93
N GLY A 128 -7.87 2.56 4.14
CA GLY A 128 -7.34 3.18 5.36
C GLY A 128 -7.91 4.57 5.64
N THR A 129 -7.67 5.52 4.75
CA THR A 129 -8.12 6.91 4.91
C THR A 129 -9.65 7.00 5.05
N ASN A 130 -10.38 6.27 4.23
CA ASN A 130 -11.85 6.25 4.27
C ASN A 130 -12.37 5.76 5.64
N THR A 131 -11.76 4.73 6.22
CA THR A 131 -12.12 4.22 7.54
C THR A 131 -11.77 5.21 8.64
N CYS A 132 -10.61 5.88 8.56
CA CYS A 132 -10.22 6.94 9.50
C CYS A 132 -11.22 8.11 9.48
N VAL A 133 -11.67 8.55 8.31
CA VAL A 133 -12.68 9.60 8.17
C VAL A 133 -14.01 9.17 8.79
N GLN A 134 -14.42 7.93 8.57
CA GLN A 134 -15.65 7.38 9.17
C GLN A 134 -15.56 7.30 10.71
N ASP A 135 -14.41 6.90 11.25
CA ASP A 135 -14.19 6.88 12.70
C ASP A 135 -14.32 8.29 13.29
N SER A 136 -13.63 9.25 12.66
CA SER A 136 -13.65 10.65 13.09
C SER A 136 -15.05 11.25 13.03
N PHE A 137 -15.79 10.97 11.95
CA PHE A 137 -17.17 11.42 11.81
C PHE A 137 -18.08 10.82 12.89
N ASN A 138 -17.99 9.50 13.12
CA ASN A 138 -18.80 8.82 14.14
C ASN A 138 -18.51 9.34 15.53
N LEU A 139 -17.25 9.62 15.84
CA LEU A 139 -16.84 10.14 17.17
C LEU A 139 -17.21 11.61 17.36
N ALA A 140 -17.04 12.44 16.34
CA ALA A 140 -17.18 13.90 16.45
C ALA A 140 -18.58 14.34 16.88
N TRP A 141 -19.63 13.82 16.25
CA TRP A 141 -20.99 14.20 16.62
C TRP A 141 -21.39 13.68 18.01
N LYS A 142 -20.92 12.51 18.40
CA LYS A 142 -21.15 11.96 19.75
C LYS A 142 -20.51 12.83 20.83
N LEU A 143 -19.25 13.23 20.59
CA LEU A 143 -18.56 14.17 21.48
C LEU A 143 -19.32 15.51 21.56
N ALA A 144 -19.73 16.06 20.42
CA ALA A 144 -20.48 17.32 20.40
C ALA A 144 -21.79 17.24 21.19
N TYR A 145 -22.53 16.17 21.09
CA TYR A 145 -23.78 15.98 21.82
C TYR A 145 -23.57 15.87 23.33
N VAL A 146 -22.55 15.11 23.73
CA VAL A 146 -22.23 14.98 25.17
C VAL A 146 -21.72 16.30 25.76
N LEU A 147 -20.81 16.98 25.06
CA LEU A 147 -20.24 18.26 25.52
C LEU A 147 -21.28 19.39 25.57
N GLN A 148 -22.29 19.35 24.71
CA GLN A 148 -23.41 20.31 24.72
C GLN A 148 -24.54 19.92 25.67
N GLY A 149 -24.39 18.84 26.46
CA GLY A 149 -25.39 18.35 27.37
C GLY A 149 -26.67 17.78 26.72
N LYS A 150 -26.60 17.51 25.39
CA LYS A 150 -27.72 16.94 24.61
C LYS A 150 -27.83 15.42 24.73
N ALA A 151 -26.77 14.75 25.17
CA ALA A 151 -26.74 13.33 25.43
C ALA A 151 -25.90 13.00 26.67
N SER A 152 -26.20 11.87 27.30
CA SER A 152 -25.40 11.38 28.42
C SER A 152 -24.03 10.88 27.94
N PRO A 153 -23.00 10.86 28.81
CA PRO A 153 -21.69 10.30 28.50
C PRO A 153 -21.72 8.84 27.96
N ALA A 154 -22.75 8.07 28.32
CA ALA A 154 -22.95 6.71 27.84
C ALA A 154 -23.06 6.61 26.29
N LEU A 155 -23.40 7.72 25.62
CA LEU A 155 -23.37 7.76 24.14
C LEU A 155 -21.96 7.44 23.59
N LEU A 156 -20.89 7.82 24.30
CA LEU A 156 -19.52 7.55 23.85
C LEU A 156 -19.14 6.07 23.92
N ASP A 157 -19.83 5.26 24.73
CA ASP A 157 -19.59 3.82 24.79
C ASP A 157 -20.03 3.12 23.50
N THR A 158 -21.01 3.68 22.80
CA THR A 158 -21.46 3.15 21.49
C THR A 158 -20.39 3.30 20.40
N TYR A 159 -19.46 4.24 20.53
CA TYR A 159 -18.40 4.46 19.55
C TYR A 159 -17.56 3.20 19.32
N SER A 160 -17.05 2.59 20.38
CA SER A 160 -16.28 1.36 20.26
C SER A 160 -17.13 0.20 19.74
N ALA A 161 -18.37 0.06 20.20
CA ALA A 161 -19.29 -0.99 19.75
C ALA A 161 -19.60 -0.90 18.25
N GLU A 162 -19.67 0.30 17.71
CA GLU A 162 -19.96 0.54 16.29
C GLU A 162 -18.70 0.48 15.41
N ARG A 163 -17.56 1.03 15.87
CA ARG A 163 -16.40 1.23 15.00
C ARG A 163 -15.33 0.12 15.10
N GLN A 164 -15.17 -0.52 16.25
CA GLN A 164 -14.20 -1.61 16.43
C GLN A 164 -14.47 -2.79 15.47
N PRO A 165 -15.71 -3.29 15.32
CA PRO A 165 -15.97 -4.38 14.38
C PRO A 165 -15.73 -3.98 12.90
N VAL A 166 -15.93 -2.70 12.56
CA VAL A 166 -15.62 -2.18 11.22
C VAL A 166 -14.12 -2.16 11.00
N GLY A 167 -13.33 -1.63 11.94
CA GLY A 167 -11.87 -1.64 11.88
C GLY A 167 -11.30 -3.05 11.74
N GLN A 168 -11.82 -4.01 12.50
CA GLN A 168 -11.43 -5.42 12.38
C GLN A 168 -11.71 -5.96 10.97
N LYS A 169 -12.94 -5.79 10.45
CA LYS A 169 -13.33 -6.27 9.11
C LYS A 169 -12.46 -5.64 8.00
N VAL A 170 -12.13 -4.36 8.13
CA VAL A 170 -11.26 -3.66 7.17
C VAL A 170 -9.86 -4.26 7.17
N VAL A 171 -9.28 -4.52 8.35
CA VAL A 171 -7.97 -5.19 8.48
C VAL A 171 -8.00 -6.58 7.86
N GLU A 172 -9.01 -7.39 8.16
CA GLU A 172 -9.20 -8.73 7.59
C GLU A 172 -9.36 -8.69 6.06
N ARG A 173 -10.16 -7.73 5.55
CA ARG A 173 -10.37 -7.54 4.11
C ARG A 173 -9.11 -7.15 3.37
N ALA A 174 -8.33 -6.22 3.91
CA ALA A 174 -7.07 -5.80 3.32
C ALA A 174 -6.08 -6.98 3.23
N MET A 175 -5.98 -7.78 4.30
CA MET A 175 -5.14 -8.99 4.31
C MET A 175 -5.61 -10.05 3.32
N LYS A 176 -6.92 -10.27 3.19
CA LYS A 176 -7.46 -11.18 2.17
C LYS A 176 -7.09 -10.72 0.76
N SER A 177 -7.17 -9.42 0.50
CA SER A 177 -6.80 -8.87 -0.81
C SER A 177 -5.32 -9.08 -1.11
N VAL A 178 -4.42 -8.81 -0.17
CA VAL A 178 -2.99 -9.10 -0.34
C VAL A 178 -2.76 -10.58 -0.65
N ARG A 179 -3.37 -11.49 0.10
CA ARG A 179 -3.23 -12.94 -0.15
C ARG A 179 -3.73 -13.35 -1.54
N ASN A 180 -4.81 -12.73 -2.02
CA ASN A 180 -5.34 -13.02 -3.36
C ASN A 180 -4.45 -12.47 -4.49
N MET A 181 -3.57 -11.51 -4.19
CA MET A 181 -2.62 -10.94 -5.15
C MET A 181 -1.34 -11.78 -5.28
N LEU A 182 -0.91 -12.44 -4.22
CA LEU A 182 0.32 -13.24 -4.22
C LEU A 182 0.37 -14.32 -5.33
N PRO A 183 -0.72 -15.02 -5.66
CA PRO A 183 -0.69 -16.02 -6.73
C PRO A 183 -0.49 -15.45 -8.15
N ILE A 184 -0.68 -14.14 -8.36
CA ILE A 184 -0.56 -13.53 -9.70
C ILE A 184 0.87 -13.71 -10.23
N SER A 185 1.88 -13.36 -9.44
CA SER A 185 3.28 -13.54 -9.85
C SER A 185 3.62 -14.99 -10.14
N ASN A 186 3.06 -15.93 -9.36
CA ASN A 186 3.26 -17.37 -9.58
C ASN A 186 2.60 -17.83 -10.88
N ALA A 187 1.38 -17.39 -11.14
CA ALA A 187 0.64 -17.75 -12.37
C ALA A 187 1.33 -17.22 -13.63
N MET A 188 2.00 -16.07 -13.51
CA MET A 188 2.79 -15.49 -14.61
C MET A 188 4.19 -16.09 -14.75
N GLY A 189 4.61 -17.00 -13.87
CA GLY A 189 5.97 -17.55 -13.87
C GLY A 189 7.02 -16.59 -13.28
N PHE A 190 6.63 -15.64 -12.46
CA PHE A 190 7.52 -14.63 -11.88
C PHE A 190 7.81 -14.85 -10.38
N ALA A 191 7.56 -16.05 -9.86
CA ALA A 191 7.88 -16.35 -8.47
C ALA A 191 9.38 -16.26 -8.20
N PRO A 192 9.79 -15.91 -6.96
CA PRO A 192 11.20 -15.89 -6.59
C PRO A 192 11.89 -17.21 -6.92
N GLY A 193 13.06 -17.15 -7.56
CA GLY A 193 13.84 -18.33 -7.97
C GLY A 193 13.39 -18.98 -9.29
N GLN A 194 12.38 -18.48 -9.97
CA GLN A 194 12.03 -18.91 -11.33
C GLN A 194 12.95 -18.27 -12.38
N ASP A 195 13.16 -18.97 -13.48
CA ASP A 195 13.91 -18.49 -14.62
C ASP A 195 13.20 -17.30 -15.28
N THR A 196 13.93 -16.23 -15.50
CA THR A 196 13.42 -14.99 -16.11
C THR A 196 12.93 -15.20 -17.54
N GLU A 197 13.65 -16.00 -18.36
CA GLU A 197 13.24 -16.31 -19.74
C GLU A 197 11.95 -17.14 -19.77
N ALA A 198 11.87 -18.17 -18.91
CA ALA A 198 10.68 -18.97 -18.77
C ALA A 198 9.48 -18.14 -18.30
N GLY A 199 9.70 -17.19 -17.38
CA GLY A 199 8.68 -16.25 -16.91
C GLY A 199 8.13 -15.39 -18.06
N TRP A 200 8.97 -14.80 -18.88
CA TRP A 200 8.55 -14.01 -20.04
C TRP A 200 7.87 -14.87 -21.12
N ALA A 201 8.37 -16.07 -21.40
CA ALA A 201 7.71 -16.99 -22.32
C ALA A 201 6.28 -17.32 -21.89
N ASN A 202 6.07 -17.59 -20.60
CA ASN A 202 4.76 -17.85 -20.02
C ASN A 202 3.81 -16.63 -20.15
N VAL A 203 4.30 -15.42 -19.91
CA VAL A 203 3.51 -14.20 -20.10
C VAL A 203 3.11 -14.03 -21.56
N HIS A 204 4.04 -14.22 -22.51
CA HIS A 204 3.73 -14.14 -23.93
C HIS A 204 2.67 -15.17 -24.34
N GLU A 205 2.77 -16.40 -23.86
CA GLU A 205 1.77 -17.44 -24.12
C GLU A 205 0.39 -17.06 -23.58
N LEU A 206 0.29 -16.62 -22.32
CA LEU A 206 -0.96 -16.23 -21.68
C LEU A 206 -1.68 -15.10 -22.42
N PHE A 207 -0.93 -14.09 -22.89
CA PHE A 207 -1.51 -12.96 -23.61
C PHE A 207 -1.75 -13.21 -25.09
N SER A 208 -1.01 -14.11 -25.73
CA SER A 208 -1.23 -14.50 -27.13
C SER A 208 -2.46 -15.39 -27.29
N ASN A 209 -2.77 -16.21 -26.31
CA ASN A 209 -3.93 -17.11 -26.32
C ASN A 209 -5.24 -16.43 -25.82
N SER A 210 -5.19 -15.14 -25.46
CA SER A 210 -6.33 -14.38 -24.94
C SER A 210 -6.95 -13.44 -25.99
N ALA A 211 -6.55 -13.54 -27.26
CA ALA A 211 -7.03 -12.73 -28.39
C ALA A 211 -8.15 -13.42 -29.17
#